data_41a441e44756b75a4757fb91ae4aeb0c
#
_entry.id   41a441e44756b75a4757fb91ae4aeb0c
#
_cell.length_a   1.000
_cell.length_b   1.000
_cell.length_c   1.000
_cell.angle_alpha   90.00
_cell.angle_beta   90.00
_cell.angle_gamma   90.00
#
_symmetry.space_group_name_H-M   'P 1'
#
loop_
_entity.id
_entity.type
_entity.pdbx_description
1 polymer ?
#
loop_
_entity_poly.entity_id
_entity_poly.type
_entity_poly.pdbx_seq_one_letter_code
_entity_poly.pdbx_strand_id
1 'polypeptide(L)'
;TSEGAFRGYKQKIPPFYGSGYSKNGGYYSQDDIRELILYAKKLNIEIMPEVDLPAHSWTLLQVMPELKDEVSNVVSEDVGSYKNNTINPSLEKTKYFLNDILNEISNLFPFKYFHVGLDERPKNSWEGSPTIIEFMKQNNIKSQEDYQNYYINYVINILKLRDKTTAVW
;
A
#
# COMPACT_ATOMS: atom_id res chain seq x y z
N THR A 1 -5.58 -12.67 -6.37
CA THR A 1 -6.78 -11.82 -6.28
C THR A 1 -7.74 -12.22 -7.39
N SER A 2 -9.02 -12.46 -7.04
CA SER A 2 -10.00 -12.83 -8.03
C SER A 2 -10.27 -11.67 -8.98
N GLU A 3 -10.47 -11.91 -10.26
CA GLU A 3 -10.84 -10.88 -11.25
C GLU A 3 -12.02 -10.01 -10.79
N GLY A 4 -12.91 -10.55 -9.95
CA GLY A 4 -14.03 -9.83 -9.39
C GLY A 4 -13.62 -8.71 -8.40
N ALA A 5 -12.53 -8.86 -7.67
CA ALA A 5 -12.04 -7.84 -6.76
C ALA A 5 -11.47 -6.65 -7.53
N PHE A 6 -10.83 -6.89 -8.67
CA PHE A 6 -10.22 -5.85 -9.49
C PHE A 6 -11.22 -5.08 -10.38
N ARG A 7 -12.36 -5.63 -10.70
CA ARG A 7 -13.32 -4.99 -11.61
C ARG A 7 -14.42 -4.20 -10.92
N GLY A 8 -14.18 -3.76 -9.67
CA GLY A 8 -15.10 -2.88 -8.96
C GLY A 8 -16.48 -3.48 -8.73
N TYR A 9 -16.61 -4.79 -8.73
CA TYR A 9 -17.82 -5.41 -8.26
C TYR A 9 -18.07 -4.95 -6.83
N LYS A 10 -19.24 -4.41 -6.59
CA LYS A 10 -19.73 -3.94 -5.27
C LYS A 10 -19.79 -5.06 -4.21
N GLN A 11 -19.15 -6.15 -4.45
CA GLN A 11 -19.02 -7.22 -3.48
C GLN A 11 -17.88 -6.83 -2.54
N LYS A 12 -18.20 -6.82 -1.27
CA LYS A 12 -17.18 -6.78 -0.21
C LYS A 12 -16.13 -7.80 -0.59
N ILE A 13 -14.86 -7.44 -0.45
CA ILE A 13 -13.79 -8.42 -0.53
C ILE A 13 -13.82 -9.15 0.81
N PRO A 14 -14.56 -10.19 0.90
CA PRO A 14 -14.66 -10.87 2.16
C PRO A 14 -13.42 -11.73 2.30
N PRO A 15 -13.20 -12.26 3.47
CA PRO A 15 -12.32 -13.40 3.65
C PRO A 15 -12.56 -14.48 2.59
N PHE A 16 -13.67 -14.44 1.88
CA PHE A 16 -14.05 -15.38 0.82
C PHE A 16 -13.28 -15.23 -0.49
N TYR A 17 -12.71 -14.07 -0.81
CA TYR A 17 -11.96 -13.89 -2.06
C TYR A 17 -10.48 -14.17 -1.91
N GLY A 18 -10.00 -14.32 -0.74
CA GLY A 18 -8.60 -14.63 -0.52
C GLY A 18 -8.39 -15.93 0.26
N SER A 19 -9.37 -16.35 1.02
CA SER A 19 -9.22 -17.39 2.05
C SER A 19 -10.31 -18.44 2.02
N GLY A 20 -11.03 -18.56 0.92
CA GLY A 20 -12.20 -19.41 0.93
C GLY A 20 -12.11 -20.62 -0.01
N TYR A 21 -13.19 -21.37 0.00
CA TYR A 21 -13.42 -22.53 -0.84
C TYR A 21 -13.65 -22.18 -2.32
N SER A 22 -13.35 -20.93 -2.73
CA SER A 22 -13.44 -20.51 -4.11
C SER A 22 -12.35 -21.19 -4.93
N LYS A 23 -12.71 -21.75 -6.07
CA LYS A 23 -11.77 -22.38 -7.00
C LYS A 23 -10.61 -21.46 -7.44
N ASN A 24 -10.82 -20.13 -7.34
CA ASN A 24 -9.88 -19.11 -7.81
C ASN A 24 -9.44 -18.15 -6.70
N GLY A 25 -9.76 -18.43 -5.44
CA GLY A 25 -9.37 -17.62 -4.29
C GLY A 25 -8.40 -18.37 -3.41
N GLY A 26 -7.56 -17.61 -2.73
CA GLY A 26 -6.60 -18.16 -1.77
C GLY A 26 -5.66 -17.08 -1.28
N TYR A 27 -4.91 -17.41 -0.27
CA TYR A 27 -3.81 -16.58 0.24
C TYR A 27 -2.67 -17.49 0.63
N TYR A 28 -1.46 -16.96 0.62
CA TYR A 28 -0.31 -17.64 1.19
C TYR A 28 -0.24 -17.34 2.68
N SER A 29 -0.10 -18.37 3.50
CA SER A 29 0.28 -18.18 4.90
C SER A 29 1.73 -17.69 4.99
N GLN A 30 2.12 -17.18 6.15
CA GLN A 30 3.53 -16.82 6.36
C GLN A 30 4.45 -18.05 6.25
N ASP A 31 3.98 -19.23 6.58
CA ASP A 31 4.76 -20.46 6.47
C ASP A 31 4.93 -20.87 5.00
N ASP A 32 3.89 -20.73 4.17
CA ASP A 32 4.00 -20.94 2.72
C ASP A 32 5.05 -20.00 2.11
N ILE A 33 5.05 -18.73 2.53
CA ILE A 33 6.05 -17.75 2.07
C ILE A 33 7.46 -18.14 2.53
N ARG A 34 7.63 -18.58 3.78
CA ARG A 34 8.94 -19.04 4.28
C ARG A 34 9.44 -20.24 3.47
N GLU A 35 8.57 -21.20 3.18
CA GLU A 35 8.90 -22.34 2.35
C GLU A 35 9.31 -21.92 0.94
N LEU A 36 8.55 -21.00 0.33
CA LEU A 36 8.85 -20.45 -1.00
C LEU A 36 10.22 -19.74 -1.01
N ILE A 37 10.53 -18.94 0.00
CA ILE A 37 11.83 -18.27 0.13
C ILE A 37 12.96 -19.28 0.25
N LEU A 38 12.79 -20.32 1.05
CA LEU A 38 13.78 -21.39 1.18
C LEU A 38 13.98 -22.16 -0.13
N TYR A 39 12.92 -22.40 -0.88
CA TYR A 39 13.00 -23.02 -2.20
C TYR A 39 13.76 -22.15 -3.20
N ALA A 40 13.40 -20.87 -3.29
CA ALA A 40 14.07 -19.90 -4.16
C ALA A 40 15.58 -19.82 -3.85
N LYS A 41 15.93 -19.78 -2.56
CA LYS A 41 17.33 -19.76 -2.12
C LYS A 41 18.15 -20.95 -2.59
N LYS A 42 17.56 -22.15 -2.65
CA LYS A 42 18.23 -23.35 -3.23
C LYS A 42 18.56 -23.18 -4.70
N LEU A 43 17.85 -22.30 -5.39
CA LEU A 43 18.04 -21.95 -6.81
C LEU A 43 18.89 -20.70 -7.01
N ASN A 44 19.48 -20.14 -5.93
CA ASN A 44 20.18 -18.83 -5.93
C ASN A 44 19.28 -17.67 -6.40
N ILE A 45 18.01 -17.71 -6.05
CA ILE A 45 17.03 -16.64 -6.33
C ILE A 45 16.66 -15.96 -5.01
N GLU A 46 16.73 -14.64 -5.00
CA GLU A 46 16.20 -13.81 -3.91
C GLU A 46 14.79 -13.31 -4.26
N ILE A 47 13.92 -13.26 -3.26
CA ILE A 47 12.55 -12.76 -3.44
C ILE A 47 12.45 -11.39 -2.80
N MET A 48 12.18 -10.39 -3.63
CA MET A 48 11.90 -9.03 -3.19
C MET A 48 10.40 -8.86 -3.01
N PRO A 49 9.92 -8.52 -1.80
CA PRO A 49 8.52 -8.20 -1.60
C PRO A 49 8.18 -6.82 -2.16
N GLU A 50 6.93 -6.66 -2.60
CA GLU A 50 6.38 -5.36 -2.98
C GLU A 50 5.09 -5.09 -2.20
N VAL A 51 5.01 -3.87 -1.64
CA VAL A 51 3.78 -3.29 -1.08
C VAL A 51 3.53 -1.98 -1.79
N ASP A 52 2.72 -2.03 -2.81
CA ASP A 52 2.47 -0.91 -3.70
C ASP A 52 1.49 0.09 -3.08
N LEU A 53 2.02 1.25 -2.71
CA LEU A 53 1.34 2.36 -2.05
C LEU A 53 1.99 3.69 -2.49
N PRO A 54 1.29 4.84 -2.43
CA PRO A 54 -0.01 5.09 -1.82
C PRO A 54 -1.20 4.85 -2.74
N ALA A 55 -0.98 4.77 -4.06
CA ALA A 55 -2.00 4.43 -5.04
C ALA A 55 -2.29 2.92 -5.04
N HIS A 56 -3.01 2.44 -6.03
CA HIS A 56 -3.39 1.03 -6.17
C HIS A 56 -4.04 0.40 -4.92
N SER A 57 -4.58 1.26 -4.05
CA SER A 57 -5.11 0.89 -2.72
C SER A 57 -6.59 0.56 -2.70
N TRP A 58 -7.26 0.46 -3.86
CA TRP A 58 -8.71 0.28 -3.90
C TRP A 58 -9.18 -0.92 -3.06
N THR A 59 -8.52 -2.07 -3.21
CA THR A 59 -8.84 -3.28 -2.45
C THR A 59 -8.62 -3.09 -0.95
N LEU A 60 -7.51 -2.48 -0.58
CA LEU A 60 -7.19 -2.13 0.80
C LEU A 60 -8.28 -1.24 1.40
N LEU A 61 -8.69 -0.20 0.68
CA LEU A 61 -9.69 0.76 1.12
C LEU A 61 -11.13 0.20 1.17
N GLN A 62 -11.39 -0.98 0.61
CA GLN A 62 -12.65 -1.68 0.81
C GLN A 62 -12.73 -2.36 2.20
N VAL A 63 -11.59 -2.76 2.76
CA VAL A 63 -11.48 -3.41 4.08
C VAL A 63 -11.07 -2.45 5.18
N MET A 64 -10.32 -1.41 4.85
CA MET A 64 -9.82 -0.38 5.76
C MET A 64 -10.16 1.03 5.24
N PRO A 65 -11.45 1.39 5.18
CA PRO A 65 -11.87 2.69 4.62
C PRO A 65 -11.36 3.89 5.45
N GLU A 66 -10.97 3.67 6.68
CA GLU A 66 -10.40 4.66 7.58
C GLU A 66 -8.99 5.15 7.18
N LEU A 67 -8.37 4.54 6.17
CA LEU A 67 -7.06 4.95 5.65
C LEU A 67 -7.16 6.06 4.59
N LYS A 68 -8.36 6.53 4.30
CA LYS A 68 -8.63 7.70 3.44
C LYS A 68 -9.49 8.72 4.16
N ASP A 69 -9.58 9.92 3.63
CA ASP A 69 -10.53 10.91 4.10
C ASP A 69 -11.97 10.45 3.87
N GLU A 70 -12.82 10.64 4.87
CA GLU A 70 -14.26 10.38 4.75
C GLU A 70 -14.92 11.39 3.81
N VAL A 71 -14.41 12.61 3.78
CA VAL A 71 -14.91 13.71 2.96
C VAL A 71 -13.80 14.22 2.06
N SER A 72 -13.82 13.83 0.81
CA SER A 72 -13.03 14.45 -0.23
C SER A 72 -13.96 15.07 -1.25
N ASN A 73 -13.80 16.37 -1.50
CA ASN A 73 -14.55 17.10 -2.53
C ASN A 73 -14.01 16.84 -3.94
N VAL A 74 -12.88 16.16 -4.04
CA VAL A 74 -12.22 15.85 -5.30
C VAL A 74 -12.28 14.35 -5.54
N VAL A 75 -12.80 13.98 -6.68
CA VAL A 75 -12.78 12.59 -7.14
C VAL A 75 -11.55 12.41 -8.01
N SER A 76 -10.65 11.55 -7.57
CA SER A 76 -9.50 11.10 -8.38
C SER A 76 -9.80 9.74 -9.01
N GLU A 77 -9.30 9.54 -10.20
CA GLU A 77 -9.36 8.25 -10.89
C GLU A 77 -7.94 7.82 -11.29
N ASP A 78 -7.63 6.56 -11.07
CA ASP A 78 -6.38 5.97 -11.54
C ASP A 78 -6.54 5.35 -12.94
N VAL A 79 -5.47 4.76 -13.44
CA VAL A 79 -5.44 4.10 -14.76
C VAL A 79 -6.45 2.97 -14.91
N GLY A 80 -6.91 2.37 -13.81
CA GLY A 80 -7.96 1.34 -13.76
C GLY A 80 -9.37 1.90 -13.62
N SER A 81 -9.53 3.23 -13.66
CA SER A 81 -10.80 3.92 -13.38
C SER A 81 -11.35 3.68 -11.97
N TYR A 82 -10.51 3.34 -11.03
CA TYR A 82 -10.86 3.20 -9.62
C TYR A 82 -10.89 4.56 -8.94
N LYS A 83 -12.03 4.92 -8.39
CA LYS A 83 -12.21 6.23 -7.74
C LYS A 83 -11.59 6.23 -6.35
N ASN A 84 -10.86 7.32 -6.05
CA ASN A 84 -10.27 7.56 -4.73
C ASN A 84 -9.42 6.38 -4.23
N ASN A 85 -8.57 5.88 -5.10
CA ASN A 85 -7.74 4.68 -4.90
C ASN A 85 -6.39 4.99 -4.23
N THR A 86 -6.37 5.94 -3.31
CA THR A 86 -5.12 6.40 -2.68
C THR A 86 -5.32 6.58 -1.18
N ILE A 87 -4.43 6.00 -0.38
CA ILE A 87 -4.44 6.21 1.07
C ILE A 87 -4.04 7.65 1.42
N ASN A 88 -4.45 8.10 2.62
CA ASN A 88 -4.08 9.40 3.15
C ASN A 88 -2.95 9.27 4.18
N PRO A 89 -1.70 9.63 3.84
CA PRO A 89 -0.55 9.53 4.75
C PRO A 89 -0.58 10.48 5.95
N SER A 90 -1.46 11.49 5.95
CA SER A 90 -1.59 12.42 7.08
C SER A 90 -2.33 11.81 8.28
N LEU A 91 -3.08 10.75 8.06
CA LEU A 91 -3.87 10.11 9.10
C LEU A 91 -2.98 9.24 10.00
N GLU A 92 -3.15 9.34 11.30
CA GLU A 92 -2.41 8.50 12.26
C GLU A 92 -2.68 7.01 12.03
N LYS A 93 -3.91 6.63 11.69
CA LYS A 93 -4.26 5.24 11.35
C LYS A 93 -3.46 4.73 10.15
N THR A 94 -3.23 5.56 9.14
CA THR A 94 -2.39 5.21 7.99
C THR A 94 -0.94 5.02 8.40
N LYS A 95 -0.42 5.86 9.29
CA LYS A 95 0.95 5.71 9.80
C LYS A 95 1.12 4.41 10.60
N TYR A 96 0.17 4.07 11.46
CA TYR A 96 0.18 2.78 12.16
C TYR A 96 0.14 1.61 11.18
N PHE A 97 -0.80 1.64 10.23
CA PHE A 97 -0.91 0.60 9.21
C PHE A 97 0.41 0.42 8.43
N LEU A 98 1.02 1.51 7.98
CA LEU A 98 2.30 1.47 7.26
C LEU A 98 3.41 0.86 8.12
N ASN A 99 3.51 1.24 9.38
CA ASN A 99 4.48 0.64 10.30
C ASN A 99 4.27 -0.86 10.46
N ASP A 100 3.04 -1.28 10.67
CA ASP A 100 2.71 -2.68 10.93
C ASP A 100 2.97 -3.55 9.69
N ILE A 101 2.43 -3.16 8.53
CA ILE A 101 2.59 -3.95 7.30
C ILE A 101 4.05 -4.01 6.84
N LEU A 102 4.76 -2.89 6.85
CA LEU A 102 6.16 -2.86 6.43
C LEU A 102 7.04 -3.63 7.42
N ASN A 103 6.71 -3.61 8.71
CA ASN A 103 7.40 -4.41 9.72
C ASN A 103 7.17 -5.91 9.51
N GLU A 104 5.92 -6.32 9.35
CA GLU A 104 5.56 -7.73 9.16
C GLU A 104 6.26 -8.30 7.93
N ILE A 105 6.13 -7.62 6.79
CA ILE A 105 6.71 -8.08 5.52
C ILE A 105 8.25 -8.03 5.57
N SER A 106 8.85 -7.01 6.20
CA SER A 106 10.31 -6.93 6.36
C SER A 106 10.88 -8.10 7.17
N ASN A 107 10.16 -8.56 8.18
CA ASN A 107 10.56 -9.70 9.00
C ASN A 107 10.36 -11.04 8.26
N LEU A 108 9.39 -11.10 7.37
CA LEU A 108 9.09 -12.31 6.62
C LEU A 108 10.08 -12.54 5.47
N PHE A 109 10.49 -11.47 4.78
CA PHE A 109 11.39 -11.54 3.63
C PHE A 109 12.82 -11.12 4.03
N PRO A 110 13.81 -12.04 4.01
CA PRO A 110 15.18 -11.73 4.42
C PRO A 110 15.95 -10.88 3.41
N PHE A 111 15.49 -10.81 2.15
CA PHE A 111 16.18 -10.04 1.11
C PHE A 111 16.30 -8.56 1.51
N LYS A 112 17.44 -7.97 1.16
CA LYS A 112 17.78 -6.60 1.54
C LYS A 112 16.87 -5.54 0.91
N TYR A 113 16.40 -5.78 -0.31
CA TYR A 113 15.56 -4.82 -1.03
C TYR A 113 14.09 -5.07 -0.77
N PHE A 114 13.35 -3.97 -0.63
CA PHE A 114 11.91 -3.96 -0.43
C PHE A 114 11.30 -2.93 -1.40
N HIS A 115 10.38 -3.37 -2.25
CA HIS A 115 9.73 -2.51 -3.21
C HIS A 115 8.44 -1.91 -2.62
N VAL A 116 8.23 -0.61 -2.81
CA VAL A 116 7.08 0.12 -2.25
C VAL A 116 6.15 0.71 -3.31
N GLY A 117 6.35 0.34 -4.58
CA GLY A 117 5.57 0.86 -5.71
C GLY A 117 5.89 2.32 -5.96
N LEU A 118 5.02 3.22 -5.54
CA LEU A 118 5.00 4.68 -5.69
C LEU A 118 4.56 5.17 -7.09
N ASP A 119 4.19 4.27 -7.96
CA ASP A 119 3.74 4.57 -9.30
C ASP A 119 2.29 5.07 -9.36
N GLU A 120 1.98 5.72 -10.45
CA GLU A 120 0.65 6.06 -10.92
C GLU A 120 -0.30 6.74 -9.89
N ARG A 121 0.25 7.46 -8.90
CA ARG A 121 -0.61 8.25 -8.01
C ARG A 121 -1.40 9.29 -8.82
N PRO A 122 -2.74 9.25 -8.80
CA PRO A 122 -3.54 10.21 -9.55
C PRO A 122 -3.27 11.65 -9.09
N LYS A 123 -3.16 12.58 -10.05
CA LYS A 123 -2.79 13.97 -9.77
C LYS A 123 -3.64 14.65 -8.72
N ASN A 124 -4.95 14.39 -8.70
CA ASN A 124 -5.88 15.06 -7.78
C ASN A 124 -6.22 14.18 -6.56
N SER A 125 -5.41 13.18 -6.24
CA SER A 125 -5.78 12.23 -5.19
C SER A 125 -5.71 12.79 -3.78
N TRP A 126 -4.93 13.84 -3.55
CA TRP A 126 -4.71 14.46 -2.23
C TRP A 126 -5.12 15.92 -2.14
N GLU A 127 -5.28 16.61 -3.29
CA GLU A 127 -5.48 18.05 -3.38
C GLU A 127 -6.78 18.53 -2.72
N GLY A 128 -7.81 17.71 -2.71
CA GLY A 128 -9.11 18.04 -2.10
C GLY A 128 -9.28 17.55 -0.66
N SER A 129 -8.24 16.98 -0.06
CA SER A 129 -8.28 16.43 1.28
C SER A 129 -8.11 17.52 2.35
N PRO A 130 -9.12 17.81 3.19
CA PRO A 130 -8.98 18.79 4.27
C PRO A 130 -7.88 18.42 5.27
N THR A 131 -7.73 17.11 5.57
CA THR A 131 -6.72 16.64 6.54
C THR A 131 -5.31 16.78 5.97
N ILE A 132 -5.11 16.53 4.68
CA ILE A 132 -3.80 16.73 4.04
C ILE A 132 -3.46 18.22 3.97
N ILE A 133 -4.42 19.07 3.60
CA ILE A 133 -4.22 20.52 3.54
C ILE A 133 -3.79 21.07 4.91
N GLU A 134 -4.48 20.67 5.97
CA GLU A 134 -4.14 21.11 7.32
C GLU A 134 -2.77 20.55 7.76
N PHE A 135 -2.49 19.27 7.47
CA PHE A 135 -1.20 18.66 7.75
C PHE A 135 -0.05 19.37 7.05
N MET A 136 -0.20 19.70 5.77
CA MET A 136 0.80 20.44 5.00
C MET A 136 1.06 21.83 5.62
N LYS A 137 0.01 22.53 6.03
CA LYS A 137 0.13 23.82 6.70
C LYS A 137 0.89 23.73 8.01
N GLN A 138 0.54 22.76 8.86
CA GLN A 138 1.19 22.54 10.16
C GLN A 138 2.67 22.17 10.04
N ASN A 139 3.04 21.50 8.95
CA ASN A 139 4.40 21.03 8.71
C ASN A 139 5.21 21.90 7.72
N ASN A 140 4.68 23.08 7.33
CA ASN A 140 5.30 23.98 6.35
C ASN A 140 5.60 23.34 4.99
N ILE A 141 4.80 22.34 4.59
CA ILE A 141 4.88 21.71 3.28
C ILE A 141 4.17 22.61 2.26
N LYS A 142 4.86 23.01 1.19
CA LYS A 142 4.41 24.07 0.28
C LYS A 142 3.68 23.57 -0.95
N SER A 143 3.98 22.35 -1.38
CA SER A 143 3.44 21.77 -2.61
C SER A 143 3.04 20.31 -2.44
N GLN A 144 2.24 19.81 -3.38
CA GLN A 144 1.89 18.38 -3.42
C GLN A 144 3.11 17.51 -3.69
N GLU A 145 4.09 18.03 -4.41
CA GLU A 145 5.37 17.35 -4.62
C GLU A 145 6.15 17.22 -3.31
N ASP A 146 6.23 18.29 -2.52
CA ASP A 146 6.86 18.24 -1.19
C ASP A 146 6.13 17.26 -0.26
N TYR A 147 4.79 17.19 -0.36
CA TYR A 147 4.00 16.24 0.41
C TYR A 147 4.25 14.79 -0.03
N GLN A 148 4.39 14.55 -1.32
CA GLN A 148 4.79 13.24 -1.83
C GLN A 148 6.19 12.87 -1.35
N ASN A 149 7.14 13.79 -1.39
CA ASN A 149 8.49 13.59 -0.86
C ASN A 149 8.48 13.31 0.65
N TYR A 150 7.61 13.99 1.41
CA TYR A 150 7.40 13.67 2.84
C TYR A 150 6.97 12.22 3.01
N TYR A 151 5.98 11.76 2.27
CA TYR A 151 5.49 10.38 2.33
C TYR A 151 6.59 9.37 1.96
N ILE A 152 7.29 9.61 0.86
CA ILE A 152 8.40 8.76 0.41
C ILE A 152 9.46 8.63 1.52
N ASN A 153 9.90 9.75 2.07
CA ASN A 153 10.88 9.76 3.15
C ASN A 153 10.37 9.05 4.42
N TYR A 154 9.10 9.18 4.72
CA TYR A 154 8.49 8.47 5.85
C TYR A 154 8.59 6.95 5.66
N VAL A 155 8.23 6.44 4.49
CA VAL A 155 8.32 5.00 4.16
C VAL A 155 9.77 4.51 4.14
N ILE A 156 10.68 5.27 3.52
CA ILE A 156 12.12 4.96 3.51
C ILE A 156 12.66 4.83 4.93
N ASN A 157 12.31 5.76 5.83
CA ASN A 157 12.77 5.72 7.21
C ASN A 157 12.25 4.49 7.96
N ILE A 158 10.99 4.10 7.74
CA ILE A 158 10.45 2.86 8.31
C ILE A 158 11.26 1.65 7.87
N LEU A 159 11.56 1.53 6.58
CA LEU A 159 12.31 0.40 6.03
C LEU A 159 13.79 0.42 6.45
N LYS A 160 14.39 1.60 6.51
CA LYS A 160 15.77 1.76 6.97
C LYS A 160 15.98 1.30 8.42
N LEU A 161 14.99 1.54 9.31
CA LEU A 161 15.02 1.03 10.68
C LEU A 161 14.95 -0.51 10.77
N ARG A 162 14.67 -1.18 9.65
CA ARG A 162 14.58 -2.64 9.50
C ARG A 162 15.69 -3.20 8.59
N ASP A 163 16.76 -2.43 8.40
CA ASP A 163 17.89 -2.78 7.54
C ASP A 163 17.51 -3.09 6.08
N LYS A 164 16.39 -2.50 5.61
CA LYS A 164 15.95 -2.65 4.22
C LYS A 164 16.36 -1.46 3.37
N THR A 165 16.66 -1.73 2.11
CA THR A 165 16.87 -0.74 1.06
C THR A 165 15.59 -0.65 0.24
N THR A 166 15.03 0.56 0.13
CA THR A 166 13.81 0.80 -0.63
C THR A 166 14.07 0.76 -2.13
N ALA A 167 13.22 0.05 -2.86
CA ALA A 167 13.10 0.09 -4.31
C ALA A 167 11.76 0.70 -4.72
N VAL A 168 11.71 1.36 -5.87
CA VAL A 168 10.53 2.05 -6.41
C VAL A 168 10.50 1.88 -7.93
N TRP A 169 9.34 2.13 -8.54
CA TRP A 169 9.18 2.26 -9.99
C TRP A 169 9.78 3.56 -10.52
#